data_c302a084f3f0198fd232aed32a53b2d0
#
_entry.id   c302a084f3f0198fd232aed32a53b2d0
#
_cell.length_a   1.000
_cell.length_b   1.000
_cell.length_c   1.000
_cell.angle_alpha   90.00
_cell.angle_beta   90.00
_cell.angle_gamma   90.00
#
_symmetry.space_group_name_H-M   'P 1'
#
loop_
_entity.id
_entity.type
_entity.pdbx_description
1 polymer ?
#
loop_
_entity_poly.entity_id
_entity_poly.type
_entity_poly.pdbx_seq_one_letter_code
_entity_poly.pdbx_strand_id
1 'polypeptide(L)'
;MDSHSSKYIYDTLKGDIENNLYSFGSALPSERTLAEKYFVSRTTVRNAIEQLVHDGLLYKIQGKGTYVSMPKLHATNSVTSTRKYLKDHHLKPSTKIITSGIRNAGYKYSNIFNISESDQLFFVYRQRLGNKIPYSVEYTFLPFAYVPNAQSYNFAKESLYDCFN
;
A
#
# COMPACT_ATOMS: atom_id res chain seq x y z
N MET A 1 -3.23 33.88 8.34
CA MET A 1 -3.53 33.04 7.16
C MET A 1 -5.01 33.22 6.86
N ASP A 2 -5.36 33.48 5.60
CA ASP A 2 -6.74 33.68 5.21
C ASP A 2 -7.47 32.32 5.28
N SER A 3 -8.35 32.14 6.28
CA SER A 3 -9.09 30.90 6.55
C SER A 3 -10.06 30.50 5.41
N HIS A 4 -10.21 31.37 4.40
CA HIS A 4 -11.09 31.18 3.27
C HIS A 4 -10.35 30.81 1.98
N SER A 5 -9.02 30.60 2.03
CA SER A 5 -8.22 30.26 0.86
C SER A 5 -8.25 28.75 0.56
N SER A 6 -8.10 28.39 -0.71
CA SER A 6 -7.95 27.00 -1.14
C SER A 6 -6.73 26.32 -0.48
N LYS A 7 -5.67 27.10 -0.22
CA LYS A 7 -4.48 26.61 0.48
C LYS A 7 -4.77 26.23 1.93
N TYR A 8 -5.55 27.04 2.65
CA TYR A 8 -5.96 26.71 4.03
C TYR A 8 -6.74 25.40 4.08
N ILE A 9 -7.70 25.20 3.15
CA ILE A 9 -8.49 23.95 3.05
C ILE A 9 -7.58 22.77 2.71
N TYR A 10 -6.62 22.96 1.79
CA TYR A 10 -5.62 21.95 1.44
C TYR A 10 -4.79 21.52 2.68
N ASP A 11 -4.21 22.50 3.39
CA ASP A 11 -3.35 22.23 4.55
C ASP A 11 -4.16 21.54 5.68
N THR A 12 -5.39 21.97 5.90
CA THR A 12 -6.30 21.38 6.91
C THR A 12 -6.64 19.93 6.57
N LEU A 13 -7.11 19.66 5.34
CA LEU A 13 -7.44 18.30 4.92
C LEU A 13 -6.23 17.37 4.89
N LYS A 14 -5.06 17.88 4.49
CA LYS A 14 -3.81 17.15 4.54
C LYS A 14 -3.47 16.76 5.98
N GLY A 15 -3.53 17.69 6.92
CA GLY A 15 -3.32 17.42 8.34
C GLY A 15 -4.33 16.41 8.91
N ASP A 16 -5.61 16.53 8.52
CA ASP A 16 -6.67 15.59 8.93
C ASP A 16 -6.38 14.15 8.42
N ILE A 17 -5.86 14.02 7.19
CA ILE A 17 -5.45 12.73 6.62
C ILE A 17 -4.22 12.17 7.36
N GLU A 18 -3.19 12.98 7.56
CA GLU A 18 -1.96 12.60 8.25
C GLU A 18 -2.22 12.18 9.70
N ASN A 19 -3.18 12.82 10.37
CA ASN A 19 -3.63 12.49 11.73
C ASN A 19 -4.71 11.38 11.77
N ASN A 20 -4.99 10.69 10.65
CA ASN A 20 -5.98 9.62 10.53
C ASN A 20 -7.43 9.99 10.91
N LEU A 21 -7.80 11.28 10.88
CA LEU A 21 -9.21 11.68 10.98
C LEU A 21 -10.03 11.14 9.80
N TYR A 22 -9.39 11.04 8.64
CA TYR A 22 -9.90 10.33 7.47
C TYR A 22 -9.02 9.12 7.20
N SER A 23 -9.54 7.92 7.43
CA SER A 23 -8.81 6.67 7.24
C SER A 23 -8.51 6.41 5.77
N PHE A 24 -7.37 5.78 5.47
CA PHE A 24 -7.03 5.38 4.11
C PHE A 24 -8.10 4.49 3.49
N GLY A 25 -8.46 4.80 2.25
CA GLY A 25 -9.52 4.12 1.52
C GLY A 25 -10.94 4.52 1.90
N SER A 26 -11.12 5.41 2.90
CA SER A 26 -12.43 5.95 3.23
C SER A 26 -12.84 7.07 2.27
N ALA A 27 -14.15 7.27 2.11
CA ALA A 27 -14.67 8.39 1.36
C ALA A 27 -14.50 9.71 2.14
N LEU A 28 -14.00 10.74 1.46
CA LEU A 28 -14.01 12.11 1.97
C LEU A 28 -15.46 12.65 1.93
N PRO A 29 -15.86 13.52 2.87
CA PRO A 29 -17.15 14.21 2.76
C PRO A 29 -17.29 14.95 1.42
N SER A 30 -18.52 15.12 0.95
CA SER A 30 -18.76 15.78 -0.33
C SER A 30 -18.22 17.22 -0.35
N GLU A 31 -17.90 17.74 -1.55
CA GLU A 31 -17.50 19.15 -1.73
C GLU A 31 -18.49 20.11 -1.09
N ARG A 32 -19.81 19.79 -1.15
CA ARG A 32 -20.85 20.59 -0.52
C ARG A 32 -20.72 20.57 1.01
N THR A 33 -20.60 19.39 1.59
CA THR A 33 -20.46 19.21 3.04
C THR A 33 -19.20 19.91 3.59
N LEU A 34 -18.08 19.81 2.85
CA LEU A 34 -16.85 20.50 3.23
C LEU A 34 -16.97 22.02 3.08
N ALA A 35 -17.64 22.52 2.04
CA ALA A 35 -17.89 23.94 1.85
C ALA A 35 -18.73 24.52 3.01
N GLU A 36 -19.76 23.80 3.44
CA GLU A 36 -20.59 24.15 4.61
C GLU A 36 -19.75 24.11 5.91
N LYS A 37 -18.96 23.05 6.13
CA LYS A 37 -18.10 22.87 7.32
C LYS A 37 -17.09 24.00 7.50
N TYR A 38 -16.45 24.42 6.41
CA TYR A 38 -15.37 25.42 6.43
C TYR A 38 -15.83 26.84 6.08
N PHE A 39 -17.12 27.05 5.82
CA PHE A 39 -17.69 28.36 5.45
C PHE A 39 -17.02 28.99 4.22
N VAL A 40 -16.75 28.18 3.19
CA VAL A 40 -16.11 28.60 1.94
C VAL A 40 -16.95 28.19 0.71
N SER A 41 -16.58 28.71 -0.46
CA SER A 41 -17.23 28.32 -1.71
C SER A 41 -16.91 26.86 -2.08
N ARG A 42 -17.81 26.19 -2.81
CA ARG A 42 -17.56 24.85 -3.36
C ARG A 42 -16.35 24.83 -4.31
N THR A 43 -16.12 25.94 -5.03
CA THR A 43 -14.95 26.08 -5.91
C THR A 43 -13.66 26.08 -5.12
N THR A 44 -13.61 26.75 -3.96
CA THR A 44 -12.46 26.76 -3.05
C THR A 44 -12.11 25.36 -2.58
N VAL A 45 -13.12 24.60 -2.15
CA VAL A 45 -12.96 23.19 -1.73
C VAL A 45 -12.48 22.32 -2.89
N ARG A 46 -13.09 22.46 -4.07
CA ARG A 46 -12.73 21.70 -5.27
C ARG A 46 -11.26 21.89 -5.63
N ASN A 47 -10.78 23.13 -5.67
CA ASN A 47 -9.38 23.42 -5.97
C ASN A 47 -8.43 22.77 -4.96
N ALA A 48 -8.76 22.78 -3.67
CA ALA A 48 -7.98 22.10 -2.64
C ALA A 48 -7.98 20.57 -2.83
N ILE A 49 -9.13 19.97 -3.13
CA ILE A 49 -9.24 18.53 -3.41
C ILE A 49 -8.46 18.16 -4.68
N GLU A 50 -8.51 18.96 -5.73
CA GLU A 50 -7.75 18.71 -6.97
C GLU A 50 -6.24 18.73 -6.71
N GLN A 51 -5.77 19.67 -5.88
CA GLN A 51 -4.37 19.69 -5.46
C GLN A 51 -3.99 18.44 -4.64
N LEU A 52 -4.84 18.01 -3.69
CA LEU A 52 -4.60 16.79 -2.92
C LEU A 52 -4.63 15.52 -3.80
N VAL A 53 -5.44 15.50 -4.86
CA VAL A 53 -5.44 14.42 -5.86
C VAL A 53 -4.16 14.46 -6.68
N HIS A 54 -3.71 15.63 -7.13
CA HIS A 54 -2.45 15.80 -7.84
C HIS A 54 -1.26 15.32 -6.99
N ASP A 55 -1.25 15.62 -5.70
CA ASP A 55 -0.22 15.20 -4.76
C ASP A 55 -0.34 13.72 -4.33
N GLY A 56 -1.37 13.04 -4.83
CA GLY A 56 -1.61 11.60 -4.59
C GLY A 56 -2.14 11.26 -3.18
N LEU A 57 -2.57 12.26 -2.41
CA LEU A 57 -3.19 12.07 -1.09
C LEU A 57 -4.67 11.65 -1.20
N LEU A 58 -5.32 11.99 -2.30
CA LEU A 58 -6.69 11.60 -2.62
C LEU A 58 -6.76 10.99 -4.03
N TYR A 59 -7.83 10.24 -4.29
CA TYR A 59 -8.20 9.79 -5.63
C TYR A 59 -9.71 9.91 -5.83
N LYS A 60 -10.14 10.13 -7.08
CA LYS A 60 -11.55 10.25 -7.44
C LYS A 60 -12.02 8.97 -8.11
N ILE A 61 -13.22 8.52 -7.74
CA ILE A 61 -13.96 7.48 -8.48
C ILE A 61 -15.17 8.15 -9.10
N GLN A 62 -15.26 8.11 -10.43
CA GLN A 62 -16.35 8.74 -11.15
C GLN A 62 -17.71 8.21 -10.65
N GLY A 63 -18.60 9.12 -10.31
CA GLY A 63 -19.95 8.81 -9.79
C GLY A 63 -19.99 8.30 -8.34
N LYS A 64 -18.84 8.06 -7.67
CA LYS A 64 -18.81 7.54 -6.30
C LYS A 64 -18.21 8.51 -5.28
N GLY A 65 -17.36 9.45 -5.71
CA GLY A 65 -16.79 10.46 -4.82
C GLY A 65 -15.26 10.47 -4.77
N THR A 66 -14.74 11.14 -3.75
CA THR A 66 -13.30 11.30 -3.48
C THR A 66 -12.91 10.46 -2.27
N TYR A 67 -11.78 9.78 -2.35
CA TYR A 67 -11.31 8.82 -1.35
C TYR A 67 -9.88 9.14 -0.94
N VAL A 68 -9.53 8.82 0.29
CA VAL A 68 -8.16 8.97 0.82
C VAL A 68 -7.27 7.90 0.22
N SER A 69 -6.18 8.33 -0.42
CA SER A 69 -5.20 7.42 -1.02
C SER A 69 -4.41 6.67 0.05
N MET A 70 -4.06 5.43 -0.23
CA MET A 70 -3.05 4.75 0.57
C MET A 70 -1.66 5.37 0.32
N PRO A 71 -0.81 5.49 1.35
CA PRO A 71 0.55 5.96 1.19
C PRO A 71 1.27 5.10 0.15
N LYS A 72 1.91 5.74 -0.81
CA LYS A 72 2.75 5.01 -1.78
C LYS A 72 3.99 4.51 -1.06
N LEU A 73 4.35 3.23 -1.28
CA LEU A 73 5.69 2.76 -0.94
C LEU A 73 6.67 3.56 -1.80
N HIS A 74 7.34 4.51 -1.18
CA HIS A 74 8.56 5.01 -1.79
C HIS A 74 9.57 3.84 -1.73
N ALA A 75 10.15 3.50 -2.88
CA ALA A 75 11.28 2.60 -2.94
C ALA A 75 12.45 3.26 -2.20
N THR A 76 12.43 3.17 -0.88
CA THR A 76 13.59 3.49 -0.07
C THR A 76 14.55 2.31 -0.18
N ASN A 77 15.84 2.58 -0.31
CA ASN A 77 16.90 1.56 -0.31
C ASN A 77 16.98 0.79 1.04
N SER A 78 16.00 0.96 1.92
CA SER A 78 15.88 0.24 3.18
C SER A 78 14.96 -0.97 3.02
N VAL A 79 15.43 -2.13 3.45
CA VAL A 79 14.65 -3.38 3.54
C VAL A 79 13.64 -3.26 4.68
N THR A 80 12.69 -2.34 4.54
CA THR A 80 11.60 -2.22 5.50
C THR A 80 10.47 -3.15 5.06
N SER A 81 10.07 -4.08 5.95
CA SER A 81 8.97 -4.99 5.60
C SER A 81 7.68 -4.20 5.40
N THR A 82 6.90 -4.56 4.37
CA THR A 82 5.56 -3.98 4.10
C THR A 82 4.67 -4.01 5.34
N ARG A 83 4.80 -5.05 6.18
CA ARG A 83 4.06 -5.17 7.44
C ARG A 83 4.42 -4.06 8.44
N LYS A 84 5.71 -3.76 8.59
CA LYS A 84 6.18 -2.66 9.45
C LYS A 84 5.69 -1.33 8.91
N TYR A 85 5.89 -1.09 7.62
CA TYR A 85 5.43 0.12 6.95
C TYR A 85 3.93 0.39 7.19
N LEU A 86 3.08 -0.62 6.99
CA LEU A 86 1.63 -0.50 7.22
C LEU A 86 1.32 -0.16 8.69
N LYS A 87 2.02 -0.78 9.65
CA LYS A 87 1.85 -0.47 11.08
C LYS A 87 2.26 0.95 11.42
N ASP A 88 3.39 1.42 10.89
CA ASP A 88 3.90 2.77 11.12
C ASP A 88 2.93 3.85 10.60
N HIS A 89 2.08 3.49 9.60
CA HIS A 89 1.00 4.32 9.08
C HIS A 89 -0.37 3.98 9.72
N HIS A 90 -0.38 3.36 10.89
CA HIS A 90 -1.60 3.00 11.65
C HIS A 90 -2.59 2.11 10.89
N LEU A 91 -2.13 1.38 9.86
CA LEU A 91 -2.92 0.41 9.14
C LEU A 91 -2.81 -0.96 9.81
N LYS A 92 -3.92 -1.70 9.90
CA LYS A 92 -3.91 -3.10 10.37
C LYS A 92 -3.44 -4.00 9.22
N PRO A 93 -2.21 -4.53 9.26
CA PRO A 93 -1.69 -5.33 8.15
C PRO A 93 -2.31 -6.72 8.16
N SER A 94 -2.62 -7.21 6.97
CA SER A 94 -2.97 -8.61 6.74
C SER A 94 -2.41 -9.08 5.40
N THR A 95 -2.37 -10.39 5.19
CA THR A 95 -1.82 -11.01 3.98
C THR A 95 -2.76 -12.06 3.48
N LYS A 96 -3.04 -12.05 2.18
CA LYS A 96 -3.75 -13.12 1.46
C LYS A 96 -2.75 -13.81 0.54
N ILE A 97 -2.56 -15.12 0.71
CA ILE A 97 -1.78 -15.92 -0.22
C ILE A 97 -2.61 -16.11 -1.49
N ILE A 98 -2.01 -15.80 -2.64
CA ILE A 98 -2.60 -16.03 -3.96
C ILE A 98 -2.23 -17.45 -4.38
N THR A 99 -0.94 -17.77 -4.37
CA THR A 99 -0.41 -19.11 -4.63
C THR A 99 1.02 -19.23 -4.10
N SER A 100 1.45 -20.45 -3.81
CA SER A 100 2.84 -20.76 -3.44
C SER A 100 3.15 -22.19 -3.88
N GLY A 101 4.44 -22.48 -4.05
CA GLY A 101 4.85 -23.83 -4.47
C GLY A 101 6.32 -23.91 -4.84
N ILE A 102 6.68 -25.03 -5.45
CA ILE A 102 8.01 -25.28 -5.99
C ILE A 102 7.92 -25.40 -7.51
N ARG A 103 8.91 -24.88 -8.20
CA ARG A 103 9.07 -25.02 -9.66
C ARG A 103 10.56 -25.01 -10.03
N ASN A 104 10.90 -25.43 -11.24
CA ASN A 104 12.25 -25.29 -11.75
C ASN A 104 12.57 -23.80 -12.00
N ALA A 105 13.86 -23.45 -11.85
CA ALA A 105 14.35 -22.09 -12.08
C ALA A 105 14.11 -21.63 -13.51
N GLY A 106 14.39 -22.47 -14.47
CA GLY A 106 14.38 -22.12 -15.89
C GLY A 106 15.41 -21.04 -16.22
N TYR A 107 15.51 -20.68 -17.47
CA TYR A 107 16.52 -19.75 -17.99
C TYR A 107 16.60 -18.41 -17.21
N LYS A 108 15.46 -17.79 -16.92
CA LYS A 108 15.45 -16.47 -16.26
C LYS A 108 16.08 -16.49 -14.87
N TYR A 109 15.65 -17.40 -14.02
CA TYR A 109 16.06 -17.41 -12.61
C TYR A 109 17.39 -18.14 -12.40
N SER A 110 17.77 -19.07 -13.29
CA SER A 110 19.11 -19.65 -13.27
C SER A 110 20.18 -18.57 -13.43
N ASN A 111 19.99 -17.64 -14.36
CA ASN A 111 20.88 -16.50 -14.54
C ASN A 111 20.88 -15.51 -13.37
N ILE A 112 19.71 -15.24 -12.75
CA ILE A 112 19.60 -14.29 -11.62
C ILE A 112 20.30 -14.83 -10.38
N PHE A 113 20.13 -16.13 -10.09
CA PHE A 113 20.61 -16.75 -8.86
C PHE A 113 21.93 -17.53 -9.04
N ASN A 114 22.45 -17.60 -10.27
CA ASN A 114 23.63 -18.39 -10.64
C ASN A 114 23.51 -19.87 -10.22
N ILE A 115 22.41 -20.50 -10.63
CA ILE A 115 22.07 -21.90 -10.36
C ILE A 115 21.69 -22.61 -11.68
N SER A 116 21.47 -23.93 -11.66
CA SER A 116 21.01 -24.67 -12.83
C SER A 116 19.55 -24.34 -13.18
N GLU A 117 19.20 -24.42 -14.47
CA GLU A 117 17.79 -24.29 -14.90
C GLU A 117 16.87 -25.37 -14.30
N SER A 118 17.44 -26.54 -13.98
CA SER A 118 16.74 -27.65 -13.33
C SER A 118 16.63 -27.52 -11.82
N ASP A 119 17.41 -26.60 -11.21
CA ASP A 119 17.34 -26.37 -9.76
C ASP A 119 15.97 -25.83 -9.35
N GLN A 120 15.54 -26.20 -8.16
CA GLN A 120 14.23 -25.85 -7.66
C GLN A 120 14.21 -24.46 -7.03
N LEU A 121 13.16 -23.73 -7.31
CA LEU A 121 12.78 -22.47 -6.65
C LEU A 121 11.52 -22.70 -5.83
N PHE A 122 11.53 -22.23 -4.60
CA PHE A 122 10.31 -21.91 -3.88
C PHE A 122 9.76 -20.56 -4.38
N PHE A 123 8.46 -20.48 -4.60
CA PHE A 123 7.81 -19.21 -4.91
C PHE A 123 6.59 -18.98 -4.05
N VAL A 124 6.33 -17.71 -3.75
CA VAL A 124 5.09 -17.28 -3.11
C VAL A 124 4.59 -15.97 -3.71
N TYR A 125 3.31 -15.96 -4.13
CA TYR A 125 2.58 -14.79 -4.57
C TYR A 125 1.57 -14.44 -3.51
N ARG A 126 1.64 -13.21 -3.01
CA ARG A 126 0.78 -12.78 -1.92
C ARG A 126 0.33 -11.34 -2.09
N GLN A 127 -0.89 -11.07 -1.68
CA GLN A 127 -1.46 -9.75 -1.60
C GLN A 127 -1.32 -9.23 -0.16
N ARG A 128 -0.74 -8.04 -0.02
CA ARG A 128 -0.69 -7.32 1.24
C ARG A 128 -1.88 -6.39 1.34
N LEU A 129 -2.49 -6.33 2.51
CA LEU A 129 -3.65 -5.49 2.77
C LEU A 129 -3.39 -4.63 4.01
N GLY A 130 -3.88 -3.38 3.96
CA GLY A 130 -4.00 -2.48 5.11
C GLY A 130 -5.48 -2.23 5.37
N ASN A 131 -5.98 -2.48 6.59
CA ASN A 131 -7.40 -2.37 6.93
C ASN A 131 -8.33 -3.15 5.97
N LYS A 132 -7.90 -4.34 5.52
CA LYS A 132 -8.56 -5.20 4.51
C LYS A 132 -8.57 -4.64 3.08
N ILE A 133 -7.98 -3.48 2.82
CA ILE A 133 -7.86 -2.90 1.48
C ILE A 133 -6.56 -3.38 0.85
N PRO A 134 -6.57 -3.86 -0.41
CA PRO A 134 -5.36 -4.26 -1.14
C PRO A 134 -4.36 -3.11 -1.23
N TYR A 135 -3.12 -3.39 -0.84
CA TYR A 135 -2.03 -2.41 -0.85
C TYR A 135 -0.96 -2.73 -1.89
N SER A 136 -0.48 -3.97 -1.89
CA SER A 136 0.53 -4.44 -2.86
C SER A 136 0.37 -5.92 -3.17
N VAL A 137 0.92 -6.33 -4.29
CA VAL A 137 1.14 -7.74 -4.64
C VAL A 137 2.65 -7.99 -4.64
N GLU A 138 3.07 -9.00 -3.91
CA GLU A 138 4.47 -9.41 -3.81
C GLU A 138 4.67 -10.75 -4.51
N TYR A 139 5.70 -10.81 -5.34
CA TYR A 139 6.17 -12.01 -6.04
C TYR A 139 7.56 -12.32 -5.51
N THR A 140 7.70 -13.41 -4.77
CA THR A 140 8.98 -13.82 -4.19
C THR A 140 9.41 -15.14 -4.80
N PHE A 141 10.70 -15.23 -5.13
CA PHE A 141 11.35 -16.43 -5.61
C PHE A 141 12.64 -16.62 -4.81
N LEU A 142 12.89 -17.83 -4.34
CA LEU A 142 14.08 -18.19 -3.57
C LEU A 142 14.60 -19.55 -4.06
N PRO A 143 15.91 -19.73 -4.23
CA PRO A 143 16.45 -21.07 -4.45
C PRO A 143 16.02 -21.99 -3.30
N PHE A 144 15.38 -23.12 -3.63
CA PHE A 144 14.79 -24.00 -2.63
C PHE A 144 15.83 -24.58 -1.67
N ALA A 145 17.06 -24.74 -2.16
CA ALA A 145 18.19 -25.20 -1.33
C ALA A 145 18.45 -24.32 -0.09
N TYR A 146 18.11 -23.02 -0.14
CA TYR A 146 18.29 -22.10 1.00
C TYR A 146 17.09 -22.07 1.95
N VAL A 147 15.94 -22.60 1.52
CA VAL A 147 14.69 -22.57 2.28
C VAL A 147 13.96 -23.92 2.19
N PRO A 148 14.61 -25.04 2.55
CA PRO A 148 14.05 -26.38 2.35
C PRO A 148 12.73 -26.62 3.11
N ASN A 149 12.51 -25.87 4.18
CA ASN A 149 11.31 -25.95 5.02
C ASN A 149 10.23 -24.91 4.63
N ALA A 150 10.42 -24.15 3.55
CA ALA A 150 9.49 -23.06 3.20
C ALA A 150 8.04 -23.50 3.05
N GLN A 151 7.80 -24.74 2.63
CA GLN A 151 6.43 -25.26 2.47
C GLN A 151 5.68 -25.45 3.79
N SER A 152 6.39 -25.56 4.93
CA SER A 152 5.76 -25.72 6.26
C SER A 152 5.29 -24.39 6.87
N TYR A 153 5.72 -23.25 6.31
CA TYR A 153 5.38 -21.92 6.84
C TYR A 153 4.04 -21.41 6.35
N ASN A 154 3.31 -20.78 7.26
CA ASN A 154 2.08 -20.07 6.94
C ASN A 154 2.37 -18.60 6.61
N PHE A 155 2.72 -18.30 5.36
CA PHE A 155 3.06 -16.95 4.90
C PHE A 155 1.91 -15.93 4.96
N ALA A 156 0.71 -16.34 5.31
CA ALA A 156 -0.36 -15.40 5.66
C ALA A 156 -0.12 -14.76 7.04
N LYS A 157 0.55 -15.47 7.95
CA LYS A 157 0.78 -15.05 9.35
C LYS A 157 2.26 -14.79 9.65
N GLU A 158 3.16 -15.58 9.08
CA GLU A 158 4.60 -15.60 9.35
C GLU A 158 5.36 -14.73 8.35
N SER A 159 6.55 -14.29 8.75
CA SER A 159 7.43 -13.54 7.88
C SER A 159 8.15 -14.47 6.92
N LEU A 160 8.42 -14.01 5.70
CA LEU A 160 9.29 -14.75 4.79
C LEU A 160 10.72 -14.89 5.34
N TYR A 161 11.15 -13.91 6.13
CA TYR A 161 12.49 -13.94 6.75
C TYR A 161 12.65 -15.03 7.81
N ASP A 162 11.55 -15.53 8.38
CA ASP A 162 11.57 -16.61 9.37
C ASP A 162 12.02 -17.95 8.75
N CYS A 163 11.98 -18.08 7.40
CA CYS A 163 12.44 -19.27 6.68
C CYS A 163 13.98 -19.40 6.61
N PHE A 164 14.70 -18.32 6.91
CA PHE A 164 16.17 -18.30 6.81
C PHE A 164 16.88 -18.63 8.12
N ASN A 165 16.13 -18.96 9.17
CA ASN A 165 16.64 -19.30 10.50
C ASN A 165 16.63 -20.83 10.75
#